data_3a002f248cb803bd2258ec9687ccf15c
#
_entry.id   3a002f248cb803bd2258ec9687ccf15c
#
_cell.length_a   1.000
_cell.length_b   1.000
_cell.length_c   1.000
_cell.angle_alpha   90.00
_cell.angle_beta   90.00
_cell.angle_gamma   90.00
#
_symmetry.space_group_name_H-M   'P 1'
#
loop_
_entity.id
_entity.type
_entity.pdbx_description
1 polymer ?
#
loop_
_entity_poly.entity_id
_entity_poly.type
_entity_poly.pdbx_seq_one_letter_code
_entity_poly.pdbx_strand_id
1 'polypeptide(L)'
;MNLYLFDVDGVLCDTGCKIDPDFQSWFIDWSKDKLYALITGGARSSTLEQVGEEIVYNAYRSFHCMGNHIFIKDREYKKIIK
;
A
#
# COMPACT_ATOMS: atom_id res chain seq x y z
N MET A 1 17.67 -5.94 -9.08
CA MET A 1 16.38 -6.03 -8.35
C MET A 1 15.55 -4.80 -8.66
N ASN A 2 14.29 -4.99 -9.01
CA ASN A 2 13.42 -3.87 -9.36
C ASN A 2 12.49 -3.53 -8.19
N LEU A 3 12.34 -2.23 -7.95
CA LEU A 3 11.34 -1.74 -7.02
C LEU A 3 10.10 -1.34 -7.81
N TYR A 4 8.97 -1.90 -7.45
CA TYR A 4 7.68 -1.58 -8.07
C TYR A 4 6.95 -0.59 -7.17
N LEU A 5 6.44 0.49 -7.77
CA LEU A 5 5.69 1.50 -7.05
C LEU A 5 4.25 1.49 -7.54
N PHE A 6 3.31 1.32 -6.61
CA PHE A 6 1.88 1.25 -6.95
C PHE A 6 1.10 2.34 -6.25
N ASP A 7 0.30 3.08 -7.02
CA ASP A 7 -0.76 3.88 -6.45
C ASP A 7 -1.86 2.94 -5.96
N VAL A 8 -2.47 3.26 -4.82
CA VAL A 8 -3.59 2.48 -4.31
C VAL A 8 -4.86 2.79 -5.10
N ASP A 9 -5.28 4.07 -5.07
CA ASP A 9 -6.50 4.47 -5.76
C ASP A 9 -6.26 4.54 -7.27
N GLY A 10 -7.12 3.87 -8.04
CA GLY A 10 -7.05 3.86 -9.49
C GLY A 10 -6.12 2.81 -10.08
N VAL A 11 -5.32 2.12 -9.26
CA VAL A 11 -4.41 1.07 -9.72
C VAL A 11 -4.72 -0.25 -9.04
N LEU A 12 -4.59 -0.32 -7.72
CA LEU A 12 -4.90 -1.56 -6.99
C LEU A 12 -6.39 -1.72 -6.78
N CYS A 13 -7.13 -0.64 -6.66
CA CYS A 13 -8.58 -0.65 -6.53
C CYS A 13 -9.14 0.66 -7.06
N ASP A 14 -10.44 0.68 -7.31
CA ASP A 14 -11.11 1.92 -7.68
C ASP A 14 -11.03 2.93 -6.53
N THR A 15 -11.00 4.20 -6.88
CA THR A 15 -10.85 5.27 -5.90
C THR A 15 -11.89 5.16 -4.78
N GLY A 16 -11.40 5.05 -3.56
CA GLY A 16 -12.26 4.95 -2.37
C GLY A 16 -12.91 3.59 -2.16
N CYS A 17 -12.64 2.62 -3.02
CA CYS A 17 -13.26 1.29 -2.95
C CYS A 17 -12.29 0.24 -2.43
N LYS A 18 -12.84 -0.89 -2.01
CA LYS A 18 -12.03 -2.04 -1.62
C LYS A 18 -11.52 -2.78 -2.84
N ILE A 19 -10.33 -3.34 -2.72
CA ILE A 19 -9.72 -4.16 -3.77
C ILE A 19 -10.59 -5.40 -4.04
N ASP A 20 -10.65 -5.79 -5.31
CA ASP A 20 -11.33 -7.02 -5.69
C ASP A 20 -10.63 -8.21 -5.03
N PRO A 21 -11.37 -9.13 -4.37
CA PRO A 21 -10.76 -10.25 -3.66
C PRO A 21 -9.90 -11.16 -4.53
N ASP A 22 -10.29 -11.40 -5.76
CA ASP A 22 -9.52 -12.25 -6.67
C ASP A 22 -8.22 -11.56 -7.07
N PHE A 23 -8.27 -10.26 -7.34
CA PHE A 23 -7.08 -9.49 -7.65
C PHE A 23 -6.18 -9.39 -6.42
N GLN A 24 -6.75 -9.23 -5.24
CA GLN A 24 -5.99 -9.20 -4.00
C GLN A 24 -5.18 -10.47 -3.82
N SER A 25 -5.81 -11.63 -3.99
CA SER A 25 -5.13 -12.92 -3.88
C SER A 25 -4.01 -13.06 -4.90
N TRP A 26 -4.28 -12.66 -6.14
CA TRP A 26 -3.27 -12.68 -7.19
C TRP A 26 -2.08 -11.77 -6.85
N PHE A 27 -2.37 -10.56 -6.37
CA PHE A 27 -1.32 -9.59 -6.04
C PHE A 27 -0.45 -10.10 -4.89
N ILE A 28 -1.06 -10.66 -3.86
CA ILE A 28 -0.33 -11.20 -2.72
C ILE A 28 0.63 -12.29 -3.18
N ASP A 29 0.15 -13.19 -4.01
CA ASP A 29 0.98 -14.28 -4.53
C ASP A 29 2.10 -13.76 -5.43
N TRP A 30 1.76 -12.88 -6.37
CA TRP A 30 2.71 -12.30 -7.30
C TRP A 30 3.82 -11.54 -6.57
N SER A 31 3.47 -10.84 -5.50
CA SER A 31 4.40 -9.94 -4.81
C SER A 31 5.32 -10.63 -3.80
N LYS A 32 5.14 -11.93 -3.57
CA LYS A 32 5.93 -12.63 -2.55
C LYS A 32 7.44 -12.57 -2.78
N ASP A 33 7.86 -12.55 -4.03
CA ASP A 33 9.27 -12.46 -4.41
C ASP A 33 9.62 -11.10 -5.03
N LYS A 34 8.77 -10.10 -4.83
CA LYS A 34 8.95 -8.77 -5.40
C LYS A 34 9.18 -7.74 -4.31
N LEU A 35 9.88 -6.67 -4.68
CA LEU A 35 10.05 -5.51 -3.83
C LEU A 35 9.08 -4.44 -4.32
N TYR A 36 8.12 -4.04 -3.50
CA TYR A 36 7.13 -3.06 -3.91
C TYR A 36 6.86 -2.03 -2.82
N ALA A 37 6.44 -0.87 -3.24
CA ALA A 37 6.05 0.21 -2.37
C ALA A 37 4.66 0.70 -2.77
N LEU A 38 3.94 1.26 -1.81
CA LEU A 38 2.60 1.81 -2.02
C LEU A 38 2.65 3.32 -1.82
N ILE A 39 1.87 4.03 -2.61
CA ILE A 39 1.67 5.46 -2.42
C ILE A 39 0.18 5.76 -2.47
N THR A 40 -0.29 6.62 -1.58
CA THR A 40 -1.69 7.02 -1.54
C THR A 40 -1.84 8.40 -0.92
N GLY A 41 -2.87 9.12 -1.34
CA GLY A 41 -3.24 10.38 -0.72
C GLY A 41 -3.99 10.20 0.59
N GLY A 42 -4.49 8.99 0.85
CA GLY A 42 -5.27 8.68 2.05
C GLY A 42 -4.43 8.30 3.25
N ALA A 43 -5.09 8.16 4.38
CA ALA A 43 -4.44 7.70 5.61
C ALA A 43 -4.19 6.20 5.57
N ARG A 44 -3.27 5.73 6.41
CA ARG A 44 -2.96 4.31 6.51
C ARG A 44 -4.17 3.46 6.85
N SER A 45 -5.04 3.95 7.74
CA SER A 45 -6.26 3.23 8.13
C SER A 45 -7.17 2.99 6.92
N SER A 46 -7.31 3.98 6.06
CA SER A 46 -8.11 3.85 4.83
C SER A 46 -7.47 2.83 3.89
N THR A 47 -6.16 2.85 3.75
CA THR A 47 -5.45 1.93 2.88
C THR A 47 -5.59 0.49 3.39
N LEU A 48 -5.51 0.29 4.71
CA LEU A 48 -5.72 -1.03 5.31
C LEU A 48 -7.11 -1.58 5.00
N GLU A 49 -8.13 -0.72 5.02
CA GLU A 49 -9.49 -1.12 4.66
C GLU A 49 -9.62 -1.43 3.18
N GLN A 50 -8.91 -0.68 2.32
CA GLN A 50 -9.02 -0.84 0.88
C GLN A 50 -8.32 -2.10 0.37
N VAL A 51 -7.08 -2.34 0.77
CA VAL A 51 -6.26 -3.42 0.21
C VAL A 51 -5.91 -4.52 1.18
N GLY A 52 -6.18 -4.34 2.46
CA GLY A 52 -5.94 -5.37 3.47
C GLY A 52 -4.56 -5.29 4.10
N GLU A 53 -4.44 -5.94 5.25
CA GLU A 53 -3.22 -5.90 6.06
C GLU A 53 -2.03 -6.53 5.34
N GLU A 54 -2.24 -7.65 4.67
CA GLU A 54 -1.14 -8.39 4.08
C GLU A 54 -0.41 -7.57 3.01
N ILE A 55 -1.16 -6.87 2.15
CA ILE A 55 -0.55 -6.04 1.11
C ILE A 55 0.19 -4.86 1.74
N VAL A 56 -0.42 -4.22 2.73
CA VAL A 56 0.19 -3.04 3.36
C VAL A 56 1.43 -3.42 4.17
N TYR A 57 1.35 -4.45 4.98
CA TYR A 57 2.45 -4.81 5.88
C TYR A 57 3.64 -5.44 5.16
N ASN A 58 3.42 -6.07 4.02
CA ASN A 58 4.50 -6.67 3.24
C ASN A 58 5.16 -5.69 2.26
N ALA A 59 4.59 -4.51 2.08
CA ALA A 59 5.21 -3.48 1.25
C ALA A 59 6.54 -3.05 1.85
N TYR A 60 7.56 -2.95 1.01
CA TYR A 60 8.87 -2.46 1.45
C TYR A 60 8.76 -1.10 2.10
N ARG A 61 7.99 -0.19 1.47
CA ARG A 61 7.62 1.10 2.05
C ARG A 61 6.20 1.43 1.67
N SER A 62 5.53 2.18 2.52
CA SER A 62 4.21 2.70 2.17
C SER A 62 4.16 4.18 2.53
N PHE A 63 3.72 4.98 1.57
CA PHE A 63 3.66 6.44 1.69
C PHE A 63 2.19 6.84 1.73
N HIS A 64 1.78 7.35 2.88
CA HIS A 64 0.39 7.75 3.13
C HIS A 64 0.30 9.26 3.25
N CYS A 65 -0.90 9.80 3.14
CA CYS A 65 -1.15 11.24 3.29
C CYS A 65 -0.25 12.05 2.36
N MET A 66 -0.17 11.66 1.10
CA MET A 66 0.66 12.30 0.08
C MET A 66 2.13 12.34 0.47
N GLY A 67 2.63 11.27 1.11
CA GLY A 67 4.02 11.17 1.49
C GLY A 67 4.37 11.74 2.85
N ASN A 68 3.39 12.29 3.57
CA ASN A 68 3.64 12.87 4.90
C ASN A 68 3.71 11.81 6.01
N HIS A 69 3.31 10.59 5.72
CA HIS A 69 3.27 9.51 6.69
C HIS A 69 3.89 8.27 6.04
N ILE A 70 5.07 7.88 6.47
CA ILE A 70 5.87 6.84 5.83
C ILE A 70 6.04 5.67 6.77
N PHE A 71 5.78 4.46 6.26
CA PHE A 71 6.03 3.22 6.97
C PHE A 71 7.06 2.38 6.21
N ILE A 72 7.89 1.68 6.96
CA ILE A 72 8.77 0.63 6.42
C ILE A 72 8.25 -0.68 6.96
N LYS A 73 7.68 -1.50 6.06
CA LYS A 73 6.94 -2.69 6.43
C LYS A 73 5.74 -2.27 7.30
N ASP A 74 5.66 -2.78 8.52
CA ASP A 74 4.61 -2.42 9.47
C ASP A 74 5.05 -1.39 10.51
N ARG A 75 6.24 -0.79 10.33
CA ARG A 75 6.79 0.18 11.27
C ARG A 75 6.68 1.59 10.74
N GLU A 76 6.15 2.48 11.57
CA GLU A 76 6.15 3.89 11.24
C GLU A 76 7.61 4.40 11.18
N TYR A 77 7.98 4.97 10.04
CA TYR A 77 9.29 5.54 9.85
C TYR A 77 9.29 7.04 10.07
N LYS A 78 8.28 7.73 9.52
CA LYS A 78 8.22 9.18 9.58
C LYS A 78 6.78 9.64 9.50
N LYS A 79 6.46 10.65 10.30
CA LYS A 79 5.13 11.26 10.28
C LYS A 79 5.31 12.77 10.31
N ILE A 80 4.90 13.41 9.22
CA ILE A 80 4.89 14.87 9.13
C ILE A 80 3.43 15.28 9.01
N ILE A 81 2.80 15.53 10.15
CA ILE A 81 1.42 15.99 10.18
C ILE A 81 1.40 17.36 10.81
N LYS A 82 0.87 18.29 10.06
CA LYS A 82 0.71 19.64 10.54
C LYS A 82 -0.70 19.85 11.04
#